data_fc4245d00e1e49805638902ce4a05f07
#
_entry.id   fc4245d00e1e49805638902ce4a05f07
#
_cell.length_a   1.000
_cell.length_b   1.000
_cell.length_c   1.000
_cell.angle_alpha   90.00
_cell.angle_beta   90.00
_cell.angle_gamma   90.00
#
_symmetry.space_group_name_H-M   'P 1'
#
loop_
_entity.id
_entity.type
_entity.pdbx_description
1 polymer ?
#
loop_
_entity_poly.entity_id
_entity_poly.type
_entity_poly.pdbx_seq_one_letter_code
_entity_poly.pdbx_strand_id
1 'polypeptide(L)'
;MGSLVRFIVRSRTHAISLAVIGMLLPPFSFVTGGIIGLTSLRYGLAAGALVLAVSMALSTLAMGLLLGSYQPVVIFILFTGLPVVILAQVLRQTDSQGTTLTAAGAMGAVVLSGIHLLTADPVAWWREKLEHYVAQPIRQANPDLQPEVLAQLDQAMESMSALMLSLPAASVVGAMLILWLARWMHATLDNPGGFGEEFRALRLDRRVAYLSVALALLAILVGNFAGGLFRGMLVLSIILYTIQGIALVHALVHKRGASLAWLVALYAGILILPPATILGLALTGFSDTWFDFRRRWGASV
;
A
#
# COMPACT_ATOMS: atom_id res chain seq x y z
N MET A 1 7.52 -23.35 -2.79
CA MET A 1 6.72 -22.33 -2.07
C MET A 1 5.82 -22.95 -1.00
N GLY A 2 4.97 -23.96 -1.27
CA GLY A 2 4.09 -24.56 -0.26
C GLY A 2 4.79 -25.18 0.96
N SER A 3 6.04 -25.65 0.86
CA SER A 3 6.82 -26.13 2.00
C SER A 3 7.19 -25.02 2.98
N LEU A 4 7.58 -23.85 2.48
CA LEU A 4 7.91 -22.68 3.30
C LEU A 4 6.65 -22.17 4.04
N VAL A 5 5.52 -22.06 3.33
CA VAL A 5 4.27 -21.61 3.94
C VAL A 5 3.82 -22.59 5.03
N ARG A 6 3.90 -23.90 4.78
CA ARG A 6 3.64 -24.94 5.79
C ARG A 6 4.58 -24.84 7.00
N PHE A 7 5.84 -24.51 6.78
CA PHE A 7 6.79 -24.29 7.86
C PHE A 7 6.41 -23.09 8.73
N ILE A 8 6.00 -21.96 8.12
CA ILE A 8 5.55 -20.76 8.83
C ILE A 8 4.35 -21.07 9.74
N VAL A 9 3.36 -21.77 9.21
CA VAL A 9 2.11 -22.06 9.97
C VAL A 9 2.23 -23.22 10.94
N ARG A 10 3.35 -23.94 10.96
CA ARG A 10 3.56 -25.11 11.84
C ARG A 10 3.56 -24.74 13.31
N SER A 11 4.12 -23.56 13.67
CA SER A 11 4.08 -23.04 15.03
C SER A 11 4.25 -21.52 15.06
N ARG A 12 3.77 -20.89 16.14
CA ARG A 12 3.95 -19.44 16.36
C ARG A 12 5.43 -19.07 16.46
N THR A 13 6.27 -19.93 17.04
CA THR A 13 7.71 -19.71 17.13
C THR A 13 8.37 -19.61 15.75
N HIS A 14 8.01 -20.48 14.79
CA HIS A 14 8.51 -20.40 13.42
C HIS A 14 8.10 -19.08 12.74
N ALA A 15 6.83 -18.68 12.89
CA ALA A 15 6.35 -17.40 12.35
C ALA A 15 7.12 -16.22 12.95
N ILE A 16 7.31 -16.18 14.27
CA ILE A 16 8.05 -15.12 14.98
C ILE A 16 9.51 -15.10 14.52
N SER A 17 10.21 -16.24 14.50
CA SER A 17 11.63 -16.30 14.10
C SER A 17 11.84 -15.79 12.68
N LEU A 18 11.01 -16.22 11.72
CA LEU A 18 11.10 -15.76 10.34
C LEU A 18 10.72 -14.29 10.19
N ALA A 19 9.75 -13.80 10.96
CA ALA A 19 9.39 -12.38 10.98
C ALA A 19 10.53 -11.50 11.51
N VAL A 20 11.23 -11.93 12.56
CA VAL A 20 12.43 -11.24 13.08
C VAL A 20 13.54 -11.22 12.04
N ILE A 21 13.85 -12.37 11.43
CA ILE A 21 14.90 -12.47 10.38
C ILE A 21 14.55 -11.54 9.21
N GLY A 22 13.31 -11.55 8.73
CA GLY A 22 12.87 -10.70 7.65
C GLY A 22 12.93 -9.20 8.00
N MET A 23 12.70 -8.84 9.26
CA MET A 23 12.80 -7.46 9.72
C MET A 23 14.26 -6.98 9.81
N LEU A 24 15.19 -7.86 10.22
CA LEU A 24 16.60 -7.53 10.30
C LEU A 24 17.26 -7.38 8.92
N LEU A 25 16.65 -7.89 7.88
CA LEU A 25 17.11 -7.80 6.49
C LEU A 25 16.17 -6.84 5.72
N PRO A 26 16.50 -5.55 5.58
CA PRO A 26 15.57 -4.53 5.04
C PRO A 26 14.84 -4.91 3.75
N PRO A 27 15.48 -5.55 2.74
CA PRO A 27 14.78 -5.98 1.53
C PRO A 27 13.67 -7.01 1.77
N PHE A 28 13.67 -7.69 2.92
CA PHE A 28 12.72 -8.76 3.25
C PHE A 28 11.63 -8.34 4.27
N SER A 29 11.57 -7.07 4.66
CA SER A 29 10.56 -6.57 5.60
C SER A 29 9.12 -6.80 5.09
N PHE A 30 8.91 -6.81 3.76
CA PHE A 30 7.60 -7.16 3.19
C PHE A 30 7.19 -8.62 3.45
N VAL A 31 8.17 -9.53 3.56
CA VAL A 31 7.93 -10.93 3.94
C VAL A 31 7.47 -11.01 5.40
N THR A 32 8.08 -10.21 6.28
CA THR A 32 7.62 -10.07 7.68
C THR A 32 6.15 -9.67 7.75
N GLY A 33 5.75 -8.64 6.97
CA GLY A 33 4.35 -8.25 6.87
C GLY A 33 3.45 -9.37 6.33
N GLY A 34 3.92 -10.11 5.32
CA GLY A 34 3.23 -11.29 4.77
C GLY A 34 3.01 -12.40 5.80
N ILE A 35 4.02 -12.69 6.64
CA ILE A 35 3.92 -13.69 7.73
C ILE A 35 2.91 -13.25 8.79
N ILE A 36 2.95 -11.98 9.20
CA ILE A 36 2.01 -11.40 10.16
C ILE A 36 0.58 -11.46 9.59
N GLY A 37 0.40 -11.05 8.32
CA GLY A 37 -0.88 -11.11 7.62
C GLY A 37 -1.40 -12.55 7.49
N LEU A 38 -0.55 -13.50 7.10
CA LEU A 38 -0.90 -14.92 7.02
C LEU A 38 -1.39 -15.46 8.37
N THR A 39 -0.67 -15.13 9.45
CA THR A 39 -1.04 -15.54 10.79
C THR A 39 -2.38 -14.94 11.21
N SER A 40 -2.61 -13.66 10.88
CA SER A 40 -3.86 -12.95 11.14
C SER A 40 -5.04 -13.57 10.36
N LEU A 41 -4.85 -13.86 9.08
CA LEU A 41 -5.87 -14.47 8.23
C LEU A 41 -6.24 -15.88 8.72
N ARG A 42 -5.25 -16.69 9.09
CA ARG A 42 -5.46 -18.08 9.46
C ARG A 42 -5.99 -18.26 10.88
N TYR A 43 -5.38 -17.56 11.84
CA TYR A 43 -5.62 -17.77 13.26
C TYR A 43 -6.35 -16.62 13.96
N GLY A 44 -6.60 -15.53 13.24
CA GLY A 44 -7.35 -14.36 13.72
C GLY A 44 -6.49 -13.26 14.32
N LEU A 45 -7.18 -12.18 14.72
CA LEU A 45 -6.60 -10.93 15.20
C LEU A 45 -5.59 -11.14 16.33
N ALA A 46 -5.98 -11.89 17.37
CA ALA A 46 -5.12 -12.09 18.54
C ALA A 46 -3.81 -12.81 18.21
N ALA A 47 -3.87 -13.79 17.30
CA ALA A 47 -2.66 -14.52 16.88
C ALA A 47 -1.73 -13.64 16.04
N GLY A 48 -2.30 -12.87 15.10
CA GLY A 48 -1.53 -11.91 14.29
C GLY A 48 -0.90 -10.80 15.12
N ALA A 49 -1.68 -10.22 16.04
CA ALA A 49 -1.20 -9.20 16.97
C ALA A 49 -0.09 -9.72 17.89
N LEU A 50 -0.18 -10.95 18.36
CA LEU A 50 0.87 -11.58 19.17
C LEU A 50 2.15 -11.75 18.35
N VAL A 51 2.06 -12.29 17.12
CA VAL A 51 3.25 -12.45 16.26
C VAL A 51 3.86 -11.09 15.94
N LEU A 52 3.05 -10.08 15.63
CA LEU A 52 3.53 -8.70 15.43
C LEU A 52 4.26 -8.21 16.69
N ALA A 53 3.62 -8.24 17.86
CA ALA A 53 4.17 -7.67 19.08
C ALA A 53 5.49 -8.34 19.48
N VAL A 54 5.54 -9.69 19.50
CA VAL A 54 6.74 -10.41 19.91
C VAL A 54 7.87 -10.27 18.90
N SER A 55 7.58 -10.38 17.59
CA SER A 55 8.62 -10.21 16.57
C SER A 55 9.16 -8.79 16.53
N MET A 56 8.32 -7.77 16.72
CA MET A 56 8.79 -6.38 16.75
C MET A 56 9.57 -6.07 18.02
N ALA A 57 9.18 -6.60 19.19
CA ALA A 57 9.96 -6.46 20.42
C ALA A 57 11.38 -7.05 20.29
N LEU A 58 11.47 -8.26 19.73
CA LEU A 58 12.75 -8.91 19.46
C LEU A 58 13.58 -8.15 18.41
N SER A 59 12.93 -7.66 17.35
CA SER A 59 13.61 -6.87 16.31
C SER A 59 14.10 -5.51 16.85
N THR A 60 13.33 -4.87 17.72
CA THR A 60 13.73 -3.62 18.38
C THR A 60 14.98 -3.84 19.23
N LEU A 61 15.00 -4.92 20.04
CA LEU A 61 16.18 -5.27 20.83
C LEU A 61 17.39 -5.55 19.92
N ALA A 62 17.21 -6.37 18.88
CA ALA A 62 18.31 -6.72 17.98
C ALA A 62 18.84 -5.50 17.21
N MET A 63 17.97 -4.66 16.63
CA MET A 63 18.39 -3.46 15.90
C MET A 63 19.00 -2.40 16.82
N GLY A 64 18.46 -2.24 18.03
CA GLY A 64 19.06 -1.36 19.05
C GLY A 64 20.49 -1.76 19.40
N LEU A 65 20.75 -3.06 19.57
CA LEU A 65 22.10 -3.59 19.87
C LEU A 65 23.04 -3.56 18.66
N LEU A 66 22.56 -3.86 17.46
CA LEU A 66 23.40 -3.98 16.26
C LEU A 66 23.61 -2.65 15.53
N LEU A 67 22.59 -1.79 15.49
CA LEU A 67 22.59 -0.56 14.69
C LEU A 67 22.43 0.71 15.52
N GLY A 68 22.20 0.59 16.82
CA GLY A 68 21.95 1.73 17.71
C GLY A 68 20.62 2.47 17.39
N SER A 69 19.72 1.86 16.59
CA SER A 69 18.49 2.51 16.16
C SER A 69 17.31 1.54 16.12
N TYR A 70 16.16 1.99 16.61
CA TYR A 70 14.88 1.29 16.56
C TYR A 70 13.89 1.88 15.54
N GLN A 71 14.27 2.97 14.88
CA GLN A 71 13.41 3.69 13.92
C GLN A 71 12.83 2.81 12.82
N PRO A 72 13.58 1.89 12.15
CA PRO A 72 13.03 1.03 11.11
C PRO A 72 11.88 0.15 11.62
N VAL A 73 11.96 -0.32 12.87
CA VAL A 73 10.92 -1.15 13.48
C VAL A 73 9.67 -0.32 13.76
N VAL A 74 9.80 0.90 14.27
CA VAL A 74 8.66 1.80 14.50
C VAL A 74 7.96 2.14 13.19
N ILE A 75 8.72 2.48 12.15
CA ILE A 75 8.18 2.75 10.81
C ILE A 75 7.44 1.52 10.28
N PHE A 76 8.02 0.34 10.41
CA PHE A 76 7.36 -0.90 9.99
C PHE A 76 6.06 -1.14 10.76
N ILE A 77 6.03 -0.98 12.08
CA ILE A 77 4.81 -1.16 12.89
C ILE A 77 3.71 -0.23 12.38
N LEU A 78 4.00 1.05 12.20
CA LEU A 78 3.00 2.07 11.85
C LEU A 78 2.49 1.93 10.42
N PHE A 79 3.39 1.70 9.45
CA PHE A 79 3.04 1.72 8.02
C PHE A 79 2.80 0.35 7.41
N THR A 80 3.13 -0.74 8.12
CA THR A 80 2.97 -2.11 7.60
C THR A 80 2.30 -3.01 8.61
N GLY A 81 2.88 -3.19 9.79
CA GLY A 81 2.45 -4.20 10.75
C GLY A 81 1.01 -4.04 11.21
N LEU A 82 0.69 -2.88 11.80
CA LEU A 82 -0.68 -2.58 12.24
C LEU A 82 -1.67 -2.53 11.07
N PRO A 83 -1.40 -1.81 9.95
CA PRO A 83 -2.28 -1.84 8.80
C PRO A 83 -2.61 -3.24 8.30
N VAL A 84 -1.61 -4.10 8.13
CA VAL A 84 -1.81 -5.46 7.63
C VAL A 84 -2.65 -6.31 8.60
N VAL A 85 -2.43 -6.21 9.91
CA VAL A 85 -3.24 -6.93 10.91
C VAL A 85 -4.71 -6.48 10.85
N ILE A 86 -4.95 -5.17 10.78
CA ILE A 86 -6.30 -4.60 10.69
C ILE A 86 -6.98 -5.05 9.39
N LEU A 87 -6.31 -4.90 8.25
CA LEU A 87 -6.85 -5.26 6.94
C LEU A 87 -7.07 -6.77 6.81
N ALA A 88 -6.19 -7.60 7.37
CA ALA A 88 -6.40 -9.05 7.43
C ALA A 88 -7.66 -9.41 8.24
N GLN A 89 -7.94 -8.68 9.33
CA GLN A 89 -9.15 -8.87 10.10
C GLN A 89 -10.41 -8.43 9.32
N VAL A 90 -10.34 -7.30 8.61
CA VAL A 90 -11.43 -6.85 7.72
C VAL A 90 -11.71 -7.90 6.65
N LEU A 91 -10.66 -8.36 5.95
CA LEU A 91 -10.79 -9.39 4.91
C LEU A 91 -11.40 -10.67 5.45
N ARG A 92 -10.97 -11.11 6.63
CA ARG A 92 -11.47 -12.32 7.29
C ARG A 92 -12.95 -12.22 7.71
N GLN A 93 -13.41 -11.02 8.07
CA GLN A 93 -14.81 -10.82 8.50
C GLN A 93 -15.77 -10.59 7.33
N THR A 94 -15.28 -10.03 6.24
CA THR A 94 -16.14 -9.61 5.12
C THR A 94 -16.01 -10.51 3.89
N ASP A 95 -14.96 -11.33 3.81
CA ASP A 95 -14.57 -12.12 2.65
C ASP A 95 -14.55 -11.29 1.34
N SER A 96 -14.32 -9.97 1.46
CA SER A 96 -14.43 -9.01 0.38
C SER A 96 -13.14 -8.21 0.19
N GLN A 97 -12.46 -8.42 -0.94
CA GLN A 97 -11.30 -7.63 -1.34
C GLN A 97 -11.66 -6.15 -1.55
N GLY A 98 -12.87 -5.86 -2.06
CA GLY A 98 -13.35 -4.49 -2.25
C GLY A 98 -13.58 -3.73 -0.94
N THR A 99 -14.20 -4.38 0.06
CA THR A 99 -14.36 -3.81 1.41
C THR A 99 -13.00 -3.60 2.07
N THR A 100 -12.08 -4.54 1.93
CA THR A 100 -10.72 -4.44 2.47
C THR A 100 -9.95 -3.29 1.83
N LEU A 101 -10.05 -3.11 0.51
CA LEU A 101 -9.44 -1.99 -0.20
C LEU A 101 -10.06 -0.64 0.23
N THR A 102 -11.38 -0.60 0.46
CA THR A 102 -12.04 0.60 1.02
C THR A 102 -11.51 0.93 2.42
N ALA A 103 -11.34 -0.08 3.27
CA ALA A 103 -10.76 0.10 4.60
C ALA A 103 -9.31 0.61 4.53
N ALA A 104 -8.50 0.09 3.61
CA ALA A 104 -7.14 0.58 3.36
C ALA A 104 -7.15 2.05 2.92
N GLY A 105 -8.05 2.43 2.02
CA GLY A 105 -8.27 3.82 1.60
C GLY A 105 -8.67 4.73 2.77
N ALA A 106 -9.57 4.26 3.63
CA ALA A 106 -9.98 5.00 4.84
C ALA A 106 -8.79 5.20 5.81
N MET A 107 -7.95 4.20 6.00
CA MET A 107 -6.71 4.34 6.79
C MET A 107 -5.76 5.39 6.18
N GLY A 108 -5.56 5.35 4.87
CA GLY A 108 -4.78 6.37 4.15
C GLY A 108 -5.37 7.79 4.31
N ALA A 109 -6.71 7.90 4.27
CA ALA A 109 -7.41 9.16 4.48
C ALA A 109 -7.23 9.69 5.92
N VAL A 110 -7.24 8.82 6.93
CA VAL A 110 -6.97 9.19 8.34
C VAL A 110 -5.55 9.72 8.48
N VAL A 111 -4.55 9.04 7.90
CA VAL A 111 -3.15 9.49 7.92
C VAL A 111 -3.01 10.85 7.22
N LEU A 112 -3.60 11.00 6.04
CA LEU A 112 -3.57 12.26 5.27
C LEU A 112 -4.22 13.41 6.05
N SER A 113 -5.40 13.16 6.65
CA SER A 113 -6.09 14.14 7.48
C SER A 113 -5.27 14.51 8.71
N GLY A 114 -4.67 13.52 9.38
CA GLY A 114 -3.78 13.74 10.52
C GLY A 114 -2.61 14.65 10.18
N ILE A 115 -1.95 14.44 9.05
CA ILE A 115 -0.86 15.31 8.58
C ILE A 115 -1.36 16.75 8.40
N HIS A 116 -2.49 16.95 7.73
CA HIS A 116 -3.04 18.29 7.49
C HIS A 116 -3.58 18.98 8.76
N LEU A 117 -4.05 18.22 9.73
CA LEU A 117 -4.51 18.78 11.02
C LEU A 117 -3.35 19.15 11.96
N LEU A 118 -2.24 18.40 11.86
CA LEU A 118 -1.07 18.60 12.73
C LEU A 118 -0.05 19.57 12.13
N THR A 119 -0.15 19.90 10.84
CA THR A 119 0.80 20.78 10.15
C THR A 119 0.04 21.86 9.39
N ALA A 120 0.42 23.12 9.56
CA ALA A 120 -0.17 24.22 8.80
C ALA A 120 0.15 24.12 7.29
N ASP A 121 1.37 23.67 6.97
CA ASP A 121 1.84 23.41 5.61
C ASP A 121 2.58 22.05 5.57
N PRO A 122 1.94 20.99 5.08
CA PRO A 122 2.57 19.67 4.99
C PRO A 122 3.83 19.63 4.12
N VAL A 123 3.91 20.43 3.05
CA VAL A 123 5.09 20.47 2.17
C VAL A 123 6.26 21.11 2.90
N ALA A 124 6.04 22.27 3.53
CA ALA A 124 7.05 22.94 4.34
C ALA A 124 7.52 22.08 5.51
N TRP A 125 6.58 21.37 6.17
CA TRP A 125 6.92 20.45 7.25
C TRP A 125 7.81 19.30 6.78
N TRP A 126 7.51 18.67 5.64
CA TRP A 126 8.37 17.64 5.07
C TRP A 126 9.72 18.19 4.63
N ARG A 127 9.74 19.38 4.03
CA ARG A 127 10.98 20.06 3.64
C ARG A 127 11.91 20.29 4.84
N GLU A 128 11.38 20.76 5.96
CA GLU A 128 12.13 20.91 7.21
C GLU A 128 12.73 19.59 7.70
N LYS A 129 11.93 18.49 7.66
CA LYS A 129 12.41 17.17 8.06
C LYS A 129 13.50 16.63 7.12
N LEU A 130 13.31 16.75 5.80
CA LEU A 130 14.31 16.34 4.82
C LEU A 130 15.58 17.18 4.92
N GLU A 131 15.45 18.47 5.15
CA GLU A 131 16.59 19.35 5.41
C GLU A 131 17.39 18.86 6.62
N HIS A 132 16.72 18.64 7.74
CA HIS A 132 17.39 18.24 8.99
C HIS A 132 18.00 16.84 8.90
N TYR A 133 17.28 15.84 8.36
CA TYR A 133 17.73 14.44 8.41
C TYR A 133 18.52 13.99 7.19
N VAL A 134 18.47 14.73 6.07
CA VAL A 134 19.12 14.34 4.81
C VAL A 134 20.11 15.41 4.34
N ALA A 135 19.65 16.65 4.11
CA ALA A 135 20.51 17.66 3.48
C ALA A 135 21.63 18.16 4.42
N GLN A 136 21.31 18.44 5.69
CA GLN A 136 22.32 18.89 6.66
C GLN A 136 23.45 17.87 6.88
N PRO A 137 23.19 16.56 7.12
CA PRO A 137 24.25 15.57 7.22
C PRO A 137 25.11 15.47 5.95
N ILE A 138 24.51 15.59 4.77
CA ILE A 138 25.26 15.57 3.50
C ILE A 138 26.20 16.77 3.40
N ARG A 139 25.72 17.98 3.73
CA ARG A 139 26.54 19.21 3.73
C ARG A 139 27.64 19.15 4.77
N GLN A 140 27.36 18.64 5.96
CA GLN A 140 28.35 18.49 7.03
C GLN A 140 29.45 17.48 6.68
N ALA A 141 29.09 16.37 6.03
CA ALA A 141 30.05 15.38 5.59
C ALA A 141 30.91 15.83 4.39
N ASN A 142 30.46 16.85 3.64
CA ASN A 142 31.10 17.33 2.42
C ASN A 142 31.12 18.88 2.40
N PRO A 143 31.98 19.53 3.20
CA PRO A 143 31.97 21.00 3.32
C PRO A 143 32.40 21.74 2.03
N ASP A 144 33.12 21.06 1.13
CA ASP A 144 33.66 21.62 -0.11
C ASP A 144 32.77 21.34 -1.35
N LEU A 145 31.46 21.08 -1.14
CA LEU A 145 30.53 20.87 -2.26
C LEU A 145 30.45 22.11 -3.15
N GLN A 146 30.53 21.88 -4.46
CA GLN A 146 30.39 22.92 -5.46
C GLN A 146 28.98 23.55 -5.42
N PRO A 147 28.83 24.85 -5.73
CA PRO A 147 27.54 25.55 -5.70
C PRO A 147 26.46 24.87 -6.55
N GLU A 148 26.85 24.28 -7.68
CA GLU A 148 25.93 23.56 -8.58
C GLU A 148 25.36 22.30 -7.93
N VAL A 149 26.17 21.57 -7.15
CA VAL A 149 25.75 20.36 -6.42
C VAL A 149 24.82 20.74 -5.26
N LEU A 150 25.11 21.87 -4.58
CA LEU A 150 24.23 22.38 -3.53
C LEU A 150 22.87 22.78 -4.10
N ALA A 151 22.81 23.45 -5.26
CA ALA A 151 21.56 23.80 -5.92
C ALA A 151 20.76 22.56 -6.34
N GLN A 152 21.43 21.51 -6.84
CA GLN A 152 20.78 20.23 -7.17
C GLN A 152 20.23 19.53 -5.90
N LEU A 153 20.96 19.57 -4.78
CA LEU A 153 20.49 19.05 -3.51
C LEU A 153 19.23 19.78 -3.04
N ASP A 154 19.21 21.12 -3.11
CA ASP A 154 18.04 21.91 -2.73
C ASP A 154 16.82 21.61 -3.59
N GLN A 155 17.02 21.50 -4.92
CA GLN A 155 15.95 21.10 -5.83
C GLN A 155 15.46 19.68 -5.57
N ALA A 156 16.35 18.74 -5.23
CA ALA A 156 15.97 17.38 -4.85
C ALA A 156 15.14 17.39 -3.56
N MET A 157 15.52 18.16 -2.53
CA MET A 157 14.75 18.27 -1.28
C MET A 157 13.36 18.86 -1.52
N GLU A 158 13.23 19.86 -2.38
CA GLU A 158 11.94 20.43 -2.76
C GLU A 158 11.04 19.39 -3.46
N SER A 159 11.59 18.71 -4.48
CA SER A 159 10.87 17.65 -5.20
C SER A 159 10.47 16.49 -4.29
N MET A 160 11.35 16.07 -3.40
CA MET A 160 11.06 15.01 -2.42
C MET A 160 9.98 15.45 -1.44
N SER A 161 9.99 16.68 -0.94
CA SER A 161 8.98 17.17 0.01
C SER A 161 7.57 17.15 -0.60
N ALA A 162 7.44 17.52 -1.86
CA ALA A 162 6.19 17.42 -2.61
C ALA A 162 5.76 15.94 -2.80
N LEU A 163 6.72 15.04 -3.09
CA LEU A 163 6.46 13.61 -3.26
C LEU A 163 5.99 12.94 -1.94
N MET A 164 6.47 13.43 -0.78
CA MET A 164 6.07 12.89 0.53
C MET A 164 4.56 13.01 0.79
N LEU A 165 3.86 13.93 0.12
CA LEU A 165 2.40 14.00 0.18
C LEU A 165 1.70 12.77 -0.41
N SER A 166 2.39 11.99 -1.23
CA SER A 166 1.86 10.74 -1.78
C SER A 166 2.05 9.53 -0.85
N LEU A 167 2.78 9.66 0.27
CA LEU A 167 3.03 8.56 1.20
C LEU A 167 1.76 7.87 1.71
N PRO A 168 0.65 8.56 2.05
CA PRO A 168 -0.58 7.88 2.44
C PRO A 168 -1.12 6.97 1.33
N ALA A 169 -1.07 7.40 0.07
CA ALA A 169 -1.49 6.59 -1.07
C ALA A 169 -0.53 5.41 -1.32
N ALA A 170 0.78 5.64 -1.21
CA ALA A 170 1.79 4.59 -1.33
C ALA A 170 1.65 3.55 -0.20
N SER A 171 1.33 3.97 1.03
CA SER A 171 1.12 3.06 2.15
C SER A 171 -0.11 2.17 1.95
N VAL A 172 -1.18 2.68 1.34
CA VAL A 172 -2.36 1.87 0.95
C VAL A 172 -1.95 0.78 -0.05
N VAL A 173 -1.21 1.14 -1.10
CA VAL A 173 -0.72 0.17 -2.09
C VAL A 173 0.18 -0.87 -1.42
N GLY A 174 1.15 -0.44 -0.63
CA GLY A 174 2.08 -1.32 0.08
C GLY A 174 1.35 -2.30 1.02
N ALA A 175 0.43 -1.80 1.84
CA ALA A 175 -0.35 -2.63 2.76
C ALA A 175 -1.22 -3.66 2.01
N MET A 176 -1.85 -3.27 0.90
CA MET A 176 -2.64 -4.19 0.07
C MET A 176 -1.76 -5.25 -0.60
N LEU A 177 -0.60 -4.88 -1.16
CA LEU A 177 0.33 -5.85 -1.76
C LEU A 177 0.81 -6.88 -0.74
N ILE A 178 1.15 -6.45 0.48
CA ILE A 178 1.56 -7.34 1.57
C ILE A 178 0.40 -8.23 2.02
N LEU A 179 -0.80 -7.69 2.14
CA LEU A 179 -1.99 -8.48 2.46
C LEU A 179 -2.30 -9.50 1.36
N TRP A 180 -2.15 -9.14 0.09
CA TRP A 180 -2.34 -10.06 -1.03
C TRP A 180 -1.28 -11.16 -1.06
N LEU A 181 -0.04 -10.84 -0.71
CA LEU A 181 0.99 -11.86 -0.49
C LEU A 181 0.56 -12.83 0.62
N ALA A 182 0.09 -12.31 1.75
CA ALA A 182 -0.42 -13.13 2.85
C ALA A 182 -1.63 -13.99 2.44
N ARG A 183 -2.59 -13.42 1.69
CA ARG A 183 -3.77 -14.12 1.20
C ARG A 183 -3.42 -15.18 0.16
N TRP A 184 -2.46 -14.89 -0.74
CA TRP A 184 -1.93 -15.86 -1.68
C TRP A 184 -1.24 -17.03 -0.96
N MET A 185 -0.40 -16.75 0.05
CA MET A 185 0.19 -17.79 0.89
C MET A 185 -0.88 -18.62 1.61
N HIS A 186 -1.92 -17.99 2.14
CA HIS A 186 -3.04 -18.68 2.77
C HIS A 186 -3.77 -19.58 1.77
N ALA A 187 -4.08 -19.06 0.57
CA ALA A 187 -4.75 -19.82 -0.49
C ALA A 187 -3.95 -21.05 -0.95
N THR A 188 -2.60 -20.97 -0.98
CA THR A 188 -1.78 -22.13 -1.37
C THR A 188 -1.91 -23.34 -0.42
N LEU A 189 -2.41 -23.13 0.81
CA LEU A 189 -2.60 -24.19 1.79
C LEU A 189 -3.99 -24.85 1.65
N ASP A 190 -5.03 -24.04 1.51
CA ASP A 190 -6.41 -24.48 1.73
C ASP A 190 -7.27 -24.38 0.45
N ASN A 191 -6.95 -23.45 -0.48
CA ASN A 191 -7.69 -23.24 -1.72
C ASN A 191 -6.77 -22.71 -2.84
N PRO A 192 -5.94 -23.56 -3.46
CA PRO A 192 -5.04 -23.15 -4.53
C PRO A 192 -5.79 -22.48 -5.71
N GLY A 193 -5.40 -21.26 -6.05
CA GLY A 193 -6.06 -20.45 -7.09
C GLY A 193 -7.14 -19.48 -6.58
N GLY A 194 -7.69 -19.68 -5.39
CA GLY A 194 -8.78 -18.89 -4.83
C GLY A 194 -8.45 -17.40 -4.69
N PHE A 195 -7.21 -17.04 -4.36
CA PHE A 195 -6.80 -15.62 -4.36
C PHE A 195 -6.98 -14.95 -5.73
N GLY A 196 -6.67 -15.66 -6.82
CA GLY A 196 -6.88 -15.12 -8.16
C GLY A 196 -8.36 -14.85 -8.47
N GLU A 197 -9.26 -15.70 -7.99
CA GLU A 197 -10.71 -15.51 -8.14
C GLU A 197 -11.19 -14.30 -7.33
N GLU A 198 -10.77 -14.19 -6.08
CA GLU A 198 -11.09 -13.06 -5.20
C GLU A 198 -10.58 -11.73 -5.76
N PHE A 199 -9.34 -11.70 -6.28
CA PHE A 199 -8.78 -10.50 -6.88
C PHE A 199 -9.55 -10.07 -8.13
N ARG A 200 -9.90 -11.01 -9.00
CA ARG A 200 -10.73 -10.74 -10.17
C ARG A 200 -12.16 -10.31 -9.82
N ALA A 201 -12.66 -10.68 -8.64
CA ALA A 201 -13.97 -10.27 -8.15
C ALA A 201 -13.95 -8.90 -7.44
N LEU A 202 -12.76 -8.31 -7.16
CA LEU A 202 -12.60 -7.06 -6.43
C LEU A 202 -13.42 -5.93 -7.08
N ARG A 203 -14.32 -5.34 -6.31
CA ARG A 203 -15.15 -4.18 -6.68
C ARG A 203 -15.35 -3.29 -5.46
N LEU A 204 -15.27 -1.98 -5.67
CA LEU A 204 -15.62 -0.98 -4.66
C LEU A 204 -17.14 -0.74 -4.66
N ASP A 205 -17.67 -0.42 -3.49
CA ASP A 205 -19.08 -0.04 -3.34
C ASP A 205 -19.35 1.30 -4.05
N ARG A 206 -20.59 1.48 -4.55
CA ARG A 206 -21.03 2.72 -5.20
C ARG A 206 -20.91 3.95 -4.29
N ARG A 207 -20.99 3.77 -2.97
CA ARG A 207 -20.81 4.86 -1.98
C ARG A 207 -19.42 5.46 -2.08
N VAL A 208 -18.40 4.64 -2.35
CA VAL A 208 -17.02 5.11 -2.57
C VAL A 208 -16.95 5.96 -3.85
N ALA A 209 -17.72 5.61 -4.90
CA ALA A 209 -17.77 6.40 -6.12
C ALA A 209 -18.42 7.77 -5.90
N TYR A 210 -19.53 7.83 -5.18
CA TYR A 210 -20.16 9.10 -4.81
C TYR A 210 -19.24 9.98 -3.96
N LEU A 211 -18.55 9.38 -2.98
CA LEU A 211 -17.57 10.09 -2.17
C LEU A 211 -16.42 10.65 -3.03
N SER A 212 -15.91 9.84 -3.97
CA SER A 212 -14.82 10.27 -4.88
C SER A 212 -15.22 11.44 -5.77
N VAL A 213 -16.46 11.45 -6.26
CA VAL A 213 -17.01 12.60 -7.02
C VAL A 213 -17.13 13.83 -6.13
N ALA A 214 -17.65 13.68 -4.91
CA ALA A 214 -17.75 14.79 -3.96
C ALA A 214 -16.37 15.38 -3.63
N LEU A 215 -15.36 14.52 -3.39
CA LEU A 215 -13.98 14.94 -3.14
C LEU A 215 -13.37 15.67 -4.35
N ALA A 216 -13.64 15.21 -5.56
CA ALA A 216 -13.18 15.88 -6.78
C ALA A 216 -13.79 17.29 -6.92
N LEU A 217 -15.09 17.43 -6.65
CA LEU A 217 -15.75 18.74 -6.65
C LEU A 217 -15.19 19.66 -5.55
N LEU A 218 -15.01 19.15 -4.34
CA LEU A 218 -14.42 19.92 -3.24
C LEU A 218 -12.99 20.34 -3.55
N ALA A 219 -12.18 19.48 -4.18
CA ALA A 219 -10.81 19.82 -4.58
C ALA A 219 -10.75 20.97 -5.60
N ILE A 220 -11.80 21.15 -6.41
CA ILE A 220 -11.92 22.25 -7.37
C ILE A 220 -12.45 23.53 -6.70
N LEU A 221 -13.46 23.40 -5.83
CA LEU A 221 -14.20 24.53 -5.27
C LEU A 221 -13.52 25.20 -4.07
N VAL A 222 -12.76 24.41 -3.30
CA VAL A 222 -12.13 24.90 -2.05
C VAL A 222 -10.74 25.42 -2.33
N GLY A 223 -10.44 26.64 -1.86
CA GLY A 223 -9.17 27.31 -2.08
C GLY A 223 -7.95 26.59 -1.48
N ASN A 224 -6.78 27.19 -1.62
CA ASN A 224 -5.46 26.52 -1.46
C ASN A 224 -5.26 25.79 -0.12
N PHE A 225 -5.76 26.27 1.01
CA PHE A 225 -5.49 25.64 2.31
C PHE A 225 -6.17 24.26 2.47
N ALA A 226 -7.49 24.19 2.29
CA ALA A 226 -8.22 22.92 2.36
C ALA A 226 -8.12 22.12 1.05
N GLY A 227 -7.82 22.79 -0.07
CA GLY A 227 -7.65 22.18 -1.39
C GLY A 227 -6.53 21.12 -1.42
N GLY A 228 -5.48 21.29 -0.62
CA GLY A 228 -4.40 20.28 -0.50
C GLY A 228 -4.90 18.96 0.06
N LEU A 229 -5.73 19.00 1.12
CA LEU A 229 -6.34 17.81 1.71
C LEU A 229 -7.25 17.09 0.69
N PHE A 230 -8.16 17.83 0.05
CA PHE A 230 -9.11 17.22 -0.90
C PHE A 230 -8.41 16.67 -2.15
N ARG A 231 -7.33 17.32 -2.64
CA ARG A 231 -6.48 16.78 -3.70
C ARG A 231 -5.80 15.47 -3.28
N GLY A 232 -5.26 15.40 -2.06
CA GLY A 232 -4.69 14.17 -1.52
C GLY A 232 -5.73 13.04 -1.39
N MET A 233 -6.95 13.36 -0.94
CA MET A 233 -8.08 12.42 -0.91
C MET A 233 -8.47 11.93 -2.32
N LEU A 234 -8.42 12.82 -3.32
CA LEU A 234 -8.67 12.46 -4.71
C LEU A 234 -7.58 11.52 -5.25
N VAL A 235 -6.31 11.76 -4.90
CA VAL A 235 -5.20 10.84 -5.25
C VAL A 235 -5.42 9.47 -4.63
N LEU A 236 -5.85 9.39 -3.37
CA LEU A 236 -6.23 8.11 -2.74
C LEU A 236 -7.36 7.44 -3.53
N SER A 237 -8.40 8.16 -3.91
CA SER A 237 -9.50 7.63 -4.72
C SER A 237 -9.01 7.09 -6.08
N ILE A 238 -8.13 7.82 -6.76
CA ILE A 238 -7.51 7.39 -8.02
C ILE A 238 -6.78 6.06 -7.83
N ILE A 239 -6.00 5.90 -6.76
CA ILE A 239 -5.28 4.66 -6.46
C ILE A 239 -6.26 3.50 -6.21
N LEU A 240 -7.33 3.71 -5.44
CA LEU A 240 -8.34 2.66 -5.20
C LEU A 240 -8.97 2.19 -6.52
N TYR A 241 -9.35 3.12 -7.40
CA TYR A 241 -9.93 2.78 -8.70
C TYR A 241 -8.92 2.24 -9.70
N THR A 242 -7.64 2.62 -9.61
CA THR A 242 -6.57 1.98 -10.37
C THR A 242 -6.47 0.49 -10.04
N ILE A 243 -6.49 0.14 -8.76
CA ILE A 243 -6.48 -1.25 -8.28
C ILE A 243 -7.72 -2.00 -8.79
N GLN A 244 -8.92 -1.38 -8.73
CA GLN A 244 -10.12 -1.97 -9.32
C GLN A 244 -10.00 -2.13 -10.84
N GLY A 245 -9.40 -1.18 -11.54
CA GLY A 245 -9.14 -1.24 -12.99
C GLY A 245 -8.19 -2.40 -13.35
N ILE A 246 -7.12 -2.59 -12.57
CA ILE A 246 -6.22 -3.75 -12.72
C ILE A 246 -7.01 -5.05 -12.53
N ALA A 247 -7.81 -5.15 -11.47
CA ALA A 247 -8.64 -6.33 -11.20
C ALA A 247 -9.66 -6.59 -12.32
N LEU A 248 -10.25 -5.54 -12.90
CA LEU A 248 -11.15 -5.62 -14.05
C LEU A 248 -10.44 -6.19 -15.28
N VAL A 249 -9.24 -5.68 -15.63
CA VAL A 249 -8.47 -6.20 -16.77
C VAL A 249 -8.17 -7.69 -16.58
N HIS A 250 -7.71 -8.10 -15.39
CA HIS A 250 -7.48 -9.52 -15.07
C HIS A 250 -8.76 -10.35 -15.21
N ALA A 251 -9.90 -9.83 -14.76
CA ALA A 251 -11.19 -10.51 -14.88
C ALA A 251 -11.58 -10.70 -16.35
N LEU A 252 -11.43 -9.67 -17.18
CA LEU A 252 -11.79 -9.72 -18.60
C LEU A 252 -10.85 -10.64 -19.39
N VAL A 253 -9.54 -10.58 -19.15
CA VAL A 253 -8.55 -11.46 -19.78
C VAL A 253 -8.85 -12.92 -19.45
N HIS A 254 -9.11 -13.22 -18.18
CA HIS A 254 -9.44 -14.58 -17.72
C HIS A 254 -10.75 -15.08 -18.33
N LYS A 255 -11.82 -14.26 -18.30
CA LYS A 255 -13.16 -14.65 -18.75
C LYS A 255 -13.24 -14.87 -20.25
N ARG A 256 -12.45 -14.13 -21.03
CA ARG A 256 -12.39 -14.26 -22.50
C ARG A 256 -11.37 -15.28 -22.99
N GLY A 257 -10.59 -15.90 -22.10
CA GLY A 257 -9.45 -16.72 -22.51
C GLY A 257 -8.42 -15.94 -23.34
N ALA A 258 -8.35 -14.61 -23.15
CA ALA A 258 -7.48 -13.74 -23.93
C ALA A 258 -5.98 -13.99 -23.60
N SER A 259 -5.10 -13.65 -24.55
CA SER A 259 -3.67 -13.84 -24.39
C SER A 259 -3.12 -13.09 -23.17
N LEU A 260 -2.16 -13.70 -22.47
CA LEU A 260 -1.38 -13.06 -21.40
C LEU A 260 -0.68 -11.77 -21.84
N ALA A 261 -0.49 -11.56 -23.16
CA ALA A 261 0.08 -10.33 -23.69
C ALA A 261 -0.69 -9.07 -23.24
N TRP A 262 -1.99 -9.16 -22.99
CA TRP A 262 -2.76 -8.04 -22.43
C TRP A 262 -2.33 -7.66 -21.01
N LEU A 263 -1.99 -8.64 -20.16
CA LEU A 263 -1.46 -8.37 -18.83
C LEU A 263 -0.04 -7.83 -18.90
N VAL A 264 0.79 -8.33 -19.83
CA VAL A 264 2.12 -7.77 -20.07
C VAL A 264 2.02 -6.32 -20.51
N ALA A 265 1.12 -6.02 -21.46
CA ALA A 265 0.88 -4.64 -21.92
C ALA A 265 0.39 -3.72 -20.78
N LEU A 266 -0.50 -4.22 -19.90
CA LEU A 266 -0.96 -3.50 -18.71
C LEU A 266 0.21 -3.09 -17.81
N TYR A 267 1.05 -4.05 -17.41
CA TYR A 267 2.16 -3.78 -16.50
C TYR A 267 3.29 -3.00 -17.17
N ALA A 268 3.56 -3.25 -18.45
CA ALA A 268 4.47 -2.42 -19.25
C ALA A 268 3.99 -0.97 -19.34
N GLY A 269 2.68 -0.75 -19.52
CA GLY A 269 2.08 0.59 -19.51
C GLY A 269 2.28 1.29 -18.16
N ILE A 270 2.10 0.59 -17.05
CA ILE A 270 2.33 1.15 -15.71
C ILE A 270 3.80 1.55 -15.53
N LEU A 271 4.75 0.81 -16.09
CA LEU A 271 6.19 1.08 -15.96
C LEU A 271 6.67 2.18 -16.92
N ILE A 272 6.18 2.21 -18.15
CA ILE A 272 6.68 3.10 -19.22
C ILE A 272 5.93 4.43 -19.22
N LEU A 273 4.62 4.41 -18.99
CA LEU A 273 3.74 5.59 -19.04
C LEU A 273 2.87 5.66 -17.78
N PRO A 274 3.47 5.74 -16.55
CA PRO A 274 2.73 5.61 -15.30
C PRO A 274 1.51 6.54 -15.20
N PRO A 275 1.62 7.86 -15.42
CA PRO A 275 0.49 8.76 -15.20
C PRO A 275 -0.71 8.45 -16.09
N ALA A 276 -0.47 8.22 -17.39
CA ALA A 276 -1.53 7.94 -18.35
C ALA A 276 -2.20 6.59 -18.07
N THR A 277 -1.40 5.56 -17.78
CA THR A 277 -1.91 4.21 -17.50
C THR A 277 -2.68 4.15 -16.18
N ILE A 278 -2.16 4.79 -15.12
CA ILE A 278 -2.83 4.88 -13.82
C ILE A 278 -4.19 5.58 -13.97
N LEU A 279 -4.22 6.72 -14.65
CA LEU A 279 -5.46 7.46 -14.88
C LEU A 279 -6.46 6.65 -15.73
N GLY A 280 -6.00 6.02 -16.81
CA GLY A 280 -6.84 5.16 -17.66
C GLY A 280 -7.44 3.97 -16.89
N LEU A 281 -6.63 3.33 -16.03
CA LEU A 281 -7.09 2.25 -15.15
C LEU A 281 -8.07 2.75 -14.09
N ALA A 282 -7.81 3.92 -13.50
CA ALA A 282 -8.72 4.52 -12.53
C ALA A 282 -10.07 4.85 -13.16
N LEU A 283 -10.08 5.46 -14.34
CA LEU A 283 -11.33 5.76 -15.07
C LEU A 283 -12.10 4.49 -15.45
N THR A 284 -11.40 3.44 -15.92
CA THR A 284 -12.02 2.16 -16.23
C THR A 284 -12.57 1.47 -14.98
N GLY A 285 -11.82 1.46 -13.89
CA GLY A 285 -12.25 0.92 -12.60
C GLY A 285 -13.45 1.68 -12.04
N PHE A 286 -13.42 3.02 -12.08
CA PHE A 286 -14.54 3.86 -11.67
C PHE A 286 -15.80 3.58 -12.49
N SER A 287 -15.64 3.52 -13.82
CA SER A 287 -16.76 3.24 -14.74
C SER A 287 -17.36 1.85 -14.51
N ASP A 288 -16.56 0.82 -14.17
CA ASP A 288 -17.04 -0.53 -13.87
C ASP A 288 -18.02 -0.55 -12.68
N THR A 289 -17.92 0.41 -11.77
CA THR A 289 -18.88 0.56 -10.66
C THR A 289 -20.31 0.79 -11.13
N TRP A 290 -20.48 1.45 -12.28
CA TRP A 290 -21.78 1.80 -12.86
C TRP A 290 -22.21 0.86 -13.98
N PHE A 291 -21.30 0.50 -14.88
CA PHE A 291 -21.60 -0.20 -16.11
C PHE A 291 -21.49 -1.73 -16.01
N ASP A 292 -20.86 -2.27 -14.97
CA ASP A 292 -20.65 -3.70 -14.76
C ASP A 292 -20.09 -4.40 -16.02
N PHE A 293 -18.90 -3.97 -16.46
CA PHE A 293 -18.27 -4.51 -17.68
C PHE A 293 -18.04 -6.02 -17.59
N ARG A 294 -17.81 -6.56 -16.41
CA ARG A 294 -17.62 -8.01 -16.17
C ARG A 294 -18.86 -8.81 -16.56
N ARG A 295 -20.07 -8.26 -16.33
CA ARG A 295 -21.32 -8.90 -16.70
C ARG A 295 -21.60 -8.73 -18.20
N ARG A 296 -21.43 -7.51 -18.73
CA ARG A 296 -21.78 -7.18 -20.10
C ARG A 296 -20.85 -7.81 -21.14
N TRP A 297 -19.55 -7.80 -20.89
CA TRP A 297 -18.54 -8.28 -21.85
C TRP A 297 -18.10 -9.71 -21.61
N GLY A 298 -18.70 -10.39 -20.66
CA GLY A 298 -18.48 -11.80 -20.39
C GLY A 298 -19.62 -12.72 -20.81
N ALA A 299 -20.65 -12.21 -21.44
CA ALA A 299 -21.87 -12.95 -21.79
C ALA A 299 -21.95 -13.32 -23.29
N SER A 300 -20.82 -13.34 -24.01
CA SER A 300 -20.80 -13.81 -25.42
C SER A 300 -19.90 -15.04 -25.51
N VAL A 301 -20.46 -16.20 -25.30
CA VAL A 301 -20.48 -17.44 -26.15
C VAL A 301 -21.49 -18.38 -25.54
#